data_42429834ddf1fb51956110157758fd7f
#
_entry.id   42429834ddf1fb51956110157758fd7f
#
_cell.length_a   1.000
_cell.length_b   1.000
_cell.length_c   1.000
_cell.angle_alpha   90.00
_cell.angle_beta   90.00
_cell.angle_gamma   90.00
#
_symmetry.space_group_name_H-M   'P 1'
#
loop_
_entity.id
_entity.type
_entity.pdbx_description
1 polymer ?
#
loop_
_entity_poly.entity_id
_entity_poly.type
_entity_poly.pdbx_seq_one_letter_code
_entity_poly.pdbx_strand_id
1 'polypeptide(L)'
;MKMTSKEKIFLTKELSRRLFCDTLIEVNSYGTCNYSRITKDGEVYISTLRLGLSDNKPTCLWVDICRYGVRPYLRPLSDIREDEEKEIEKFGFSIFRKIGIFDNSINKNNSDITYIDNESIKEIIEYLDNHHFDYNGLIKRKLALIAKKEMYEKI
;
A
#
# COMPACT_ATOMS: atom_id res chain seq x y z
N MET A 1 -7.72 -7.02 17.55
CA MET A 1 -7.75 -8.30 16.85
C MET A 1 -6.33 -8.74 16.53
N LYS A 2 -5.99 -9.96 16.84
CA LYS A 2 -4.62 -10.44 16.71
C LYS A 2 -4.36 -10.91 15.28
N MET A 3 -3.31 -10.41 14.67
CA MET A 3 -2.90 -10.76 13.31
C MET A 3 -2.39 -12.21 13.26
N THR A 4 -2.80 -12.96 12.26
CA THR A 4 -2.30 -14.32 12.04
C THR A 4 -0.91 -14.31 11.41
N SER A 5 -0.20 -15.44 11.49
CA SER A 5 1.11 -15.58 10.86
C SER A 5 1.06 -15.37 9.35
N LYS A 6 0.00 -15.84 8.70
CA LYS A 6 -0.19 -15.64 7.25
C LYS A 6 -0.41 -14.17 6.91
N GLU A 7 -1.19 -13.48 7.72
CA GLU A 7 -1.41 -12.04 7.55
C GLU A 7 -0.13 -11.25 7.77
N LYS A 8 0.68 -11.64 8.75
CA LYS A 8 1.98 -11.01 8.97
C LYS A 8 2.90 -11.17 7.76
N ILE A 9 3.00 -12.36 7.20
CA ILE A 9 3.80 -12.63 6.01
C ILE A 9 3.30 -11.79 4.84
N PHE A 10 1.99 -11.77 4.63
CA PHE A 10 1.38 -11.01 3.55
C PHE A 10 1.66 -9.51 3.69
N LEU A 11 1.43 -8.96 4.88
CA LEU A 11 1.66 -7.55 5.15
C LEU A 11 3.14 -7.17 5.04
N THR A 12 4.04 -8.04 5.49
CA THR A 12 5.48 -7.84 5.35
C THR A 12 5.88 -7.69 3.88
N LYS A 13 5.35 -8.54 3.01
CA LYS A 13 5.60 -8.46 1.57
C LYS A 13 5.04 -7.17 0.96
N GLU A 14 3.85 -6.77 1.37
CA GLU A 14 3.22 -5.55 0.91
C GLU A 14 4.04 -4.31 1.29
N LEU A 15 4.47 -4.24 2.54
CA LEU A 15 5.28 -3.13 3.02
C LEU A 15 6.67 -3.12 2.38
N SER A 16 7.26 -4.29 2.15
CA SER A 16 8.56 -4.41 1.47
C SER A 16 8.50 -3.85 0.04
N ARG A 17 7.44 -4.17 -0.68
CA ARG A 17 7.24 -3.68 -2.05
C ARG A 17 7.05 -2.17 -2.09
N ARG A 18 6.43 -1.60 -1.07
CA ARG A 18 6.11 -0.16 -0.99
C ARG A 18 7.18 0.66 -0.27
N LEU A 19 8.34 0.07 0.03
CA LEU A 19 9.37 0.69 0.86
C LEU A 19 9.84 2.05 0.32
N PHE A 20 9.91 2.20 -0.99
CA PHE A 20 10.37 3.44 -1.63
C PHE A 20 9.23 4.32 -2.16
N CYS A 21 8.01 4.04 -1.77
CA CYS A 21 6.83 4.76 -2.25
C CYS A 21 6.35 5.85 -1.29
N ASP A 22 7.06 6.10 -0.21
CA ASP A 22 6.67 7.05 0.85
C ASP A 22 5.29 6.73 1.47
N THR A 23 4.94 5.46 1.54
CA THR A 23 3.70 5.02 2.14
C THR A 23 3.73 5.26 3.65
N LEU A 24 2.71 5.94 4.15
CA LEU A 24 2.57 6.17 5.58
C LEU A 24 1.96 4.95 6.26
N ILE A 25 2.37 4.72 7.50
CA ILE A 25 1.86 3.63 8.31
C ILE A 25 1.33 4.13 9.64
N GLU A 26 0.35 3.43 10.19
CA GLU A 26 -0.12 3.62 11.55
C GLU A 26 0.56 2.59 12.44
N VAL A 27 1.11 3.04 13.55
CA VAL A 27 1.77 2.18 14.53
C VAL A 27 1.14 2.45 15.89
N ASN A 28 0.60 1.42 16.54
CA ASN A 28 0.03 1.58 17.88
C ASN A 28 1.08 2.17 18.82
N SER A 29 0.67 3.11 19.63
CA SER A 29 1.49 3.90 20.57
C SER A 29 2.35 4.99 19.92
N TYR A 30 2.56 4.99 18.61
CA TYR A 30 3.38 5.97 17.91
C TYR A 30 2.64 6.81 16.89
N GLY A 31 1.43 6.41 16.51
CA GLY A 31 0.62 7.13 15.53
C GLY A 31 1.11 6.95 14.10
N THR A 32 0.96 7.99 13.29
CA THR A 32 1.37 7.97 11.90
C THR A 32 2.88 8.09 11.77
N CYS A 33 3.48 7.18 11.03
CA CYS A 33 4.93 7.09 10.87
C CYS A 33 5.33 6.90 9.43
N ASN A 34 6.56 7.28 9.12
CA ASN A 34 7.28 6.80 7.95
C ASN A 34 8.04 5.52 8.32
N TYR A 35 8.38 4.72 7.35
CA TYR A 35 9.28 3.60 7.57
C TYR A 35 10.34 3.55 6.47
N SER A 36 11.54 3.11 6.82
CA SER A 36 12.68 3.13 5.90
C SER A 36 13.37 1.78 5.75
N ARG A 37 13.06 0.83 6.59
CA ARG A 37 13.64 -0.52 6.54
C ARG A 37 12.60 -1.53 6.99
N ILE A 38 12.70 -2.73 6.48
CA ILE A 38 11.86 -3.84 6.88
C ILE A 38 12.65 -5.14 6.78
N THR A 39 12.47 -6.02 7.76
CA THR A 39 13.07 -7.34 7.74
C THR A 39 12.06 -8.36 7.22
N LYS A 40 12.55 -9.49 6.72
CA LYS A 40 11.70 -10.60 6.29
C LYS A 40 10.87 -11.20 7.42
N ASP A 41 11.27 -10.97 8.67
CA ASP A 41 10.56 -11.46 9.86
C ASP A 41 9.44 -10.50 10.32
N GLY A 42 9.24 -9.38 9.60
CA GLY A 42 8.18 -8.45 9.91
C GLY A 42 8.52 -7.42 10.98
N GLU A 43 9.78 -7.04 11.08
CA GLU A 43 10.21 -5.88 11.86
C GLU A 43 10.39 -4.69 10.94
N VAL A 44 9.90 -3.54 11.36
CA VAL A 44 9.90 -2.31 10.56
C VAL A 44 10.64 -1.22 11.32
N TYR A 45 11.57 -0.54 10.64
CA TYR A 45 12.24 0.63 11.21
C TYR A 45 11.42 1.87 10.89
N ILE A 46 10.84 2.46 11.93
CA ILE A 46 9.92 3.58 11.81
C ILE A 46 10.56 4.89 12.24
N SER A 47 10.00 5.99 11.71
CA SER A 47 10.29 7.34 12.17
C SER A 47 8.94 8.03 12.38
N THR A 48 8.69 8.49 13.60
CA THR A 48 7.42 9.14 13.93
C THR A 48 7.33 10.50 13.25
N LEU A 49 6.14 10.86 12.78
CA LEU A 49 5.89 12.20 12.23
C LEU A 49 5.61 13.21 13.34
N ARG A 50 5.28 12.72 14.53
CA ARG A 50 5.07 13.55 15.70
C ARG A 50 6.42 13.88 16.34
N LEU A 51 6.73 15.15 16.41
CA LEU A 51 7.94 15.59 17.09
C LEU A 51 7.82 15.39 18.58
N GLY A 52 8.93 15.01 19.22
CA GLY A 52 8.99 14.90 20.66
C GLY A 52 8.79 16.27 21.33
N LEU A 53 8.11 16.28 22.49
CA LEU A 53 7.80 17.52 23.20
C LEU A 53 9.04 18.24 23.71
N SER A 54 10.14 17.51 23.95
CA SER A 54 11.33 18.07 24.60
C SER A 54 12.45 18.44 23.66
N ASP A 55 12.55 17.83 22.47
CA ASP A 55 13.70 17.99 21.59
C ASP A 55 13.35 18.22 20.12
N ASN A 56 12.08 18.23 19.78
CA ASN A 56 11.58 18.41 18.40
C ASN A 56 12.18 17.41 17.39
N LYS A 57 12.59 16.23 17.86
CA LYS A 57 13.14 15.18 17.00
C LYS A 57 12.15 14.04 16.84
N PRO A 58 12.06 13.43 15.66
CA PRO A 58 11.26 12.24 15.51
C PRO A 58 11.87 11.07 16.29
N THR A 59 11.01 10.19 16.78
CA THR A 59 11.46 8.94 17.41
C THR A 59 11.68 7.90 16.32
N CYS A 60 12.84 7.27 16.32
CA CYS A 60 13.20 6.23 15.36
C CYS A 60 13.48 4.92 16.12
N LEU A 61 12.80 3.86 15.73
CA LEU A 61 12.99 2.55 16.37
C LEU A 61 12.46 1.42 15.49
N TRP A 62 12.87 0.19 15.83
CA TRP A 62 12.35 -1.03 15.24
C TRP A 62 11.08 -1.46 15.97
N VAL A 63 10.04 -1.82 15.22
CA VAL A 63 8.79 -2.34 15.78
C VAL A 63 8.38 -3.62 15.04
N ASP A 64 7.83 -4.56 15.78
CA ASP A 64 7.24 -5.77 15.19
C ASP A 64 5.83 -5.47 14.65
N ILE A 65 5.55 -5.90 13.43
CA ILE A 65 4.28 -5.64 12.76
C ILE A 65 3.08 -6.12 13.58
N CYS A 66 3.16 -7.34 14.11
CA CYS A 66 2.06 -7.91 14.88
C CYS A 66 1.91 -7.25 16.25
N ARG A 67 3.02 -7.06 16.94
CA ARG A 67 3.01 -6.53 18.30
C ARG A 67 2.51 -5.09 18.37
N TYR A 68 2.88 -4.29 17.39
CA TYR A 68 2.53 -2.86 17.33
C TYR A 68 1.38 -2.55 16.40
N GLY A 69 0.74 -3.57 15.85
CA GLY A 69 -0.43 -3.38 14.98
C GLY A 69 -0.17 -2.47 13.80
N VAL A 70 0.95 -2.68 13.11
CA VAL A 70 1.33 -1.83 11.97
C VAL A 70 0.35 -2.01 10.83
N ARG A 71 -0.19 -0.90 10.31
CA ARG A 71 -1.10 -0.91 9.16
C ARG A 71 -0.77 0.25 8.23
N PRO A 72 -0.59 0.00 6.93
CA PRO A 72 -0.38 1.10 5.99
C PRO A 72 -1.67 1.88 5.76
N TYR A 73 -1.52 3.17 5.44
CA TYR A 73 -2.61 3.98 4.92
C TYR A 73 -2.63 3.85 3.41
N LEU A 74 -3.74 3.32 2.88
CA LEU A 74 -3.88 3.08 1.45
C LEU A 74 -5.16 3.71 0.91
N ARG A 75 -5.16 3.97 -0.38
CA ARG A 75 -6.32 4.52 -1.09
C ARG A 75 -7.11 3.38 -1.72
N PRO A 76 -8.42 3.28 -1.49
CA PRO A 76 -9.24 2.31 -2.23
C PRO A 76 -9.14 2.57 -3.73
N LEU A 77 -9.20 1.51 -4.53
CA LEU A 77 -9.24 1.66 -6.00
C LEU A 77 -10.43 2.50 -6.47
N SER A 78 -11.52 2.50 -5.71
CA SER A 78 -12.68 3.34 -5.99
C SER A 78 -12.41 4.85 -5.90
N ASP A 79 -11.32 5.24 -5.23
CA ASP A 79 -10.91 6.65 -5.10
C ASP A 79 -10.10 7.16 -6.27
N ILE A 80 -9.90 6.35 -7.29
CA ILE A 80 -9.10 6.77 -8.42
C ILE A 80 -9.76 7.95 -9.15
N ARG A 81 -8.93 8.94 -9.47
CA ARG A 81 -9.38 10.12 -10.21
C ARG A 81 -9.29 9.88 -11.71
N GLU A 82 -10.03 10.65 -12.46
CA GLU A 82 -10.06 10.53 -13.92
C GLU A 82 -8.69 10.72 -14.56
N ASP A 83 -7.88 11.66 -14.04
CA ASP A 83 -6.52 11.90 -14.53
C ASP A 83 -5.61 10.69 -14.25
N GLU A 84 -5.76 10.07 -13.09
CA GLU A 84 -5.01 8.86 -12.73
C GLU A 84 -5.43 7.66 -13.59
N GLU A 85 -6.72 7.53 -13.86
CA GLU A 85 -7.23 6.47 -14.74
C GLU A 85 -6.64 6.60 -16.15
N LYS A 86 -6.57 7.81 -16.67
CA LYS A 86 -5.96 8.08 -17.97
C LYS A 86 -4.47 7.72 -18.01
N GLU A 87 -3.75 7.98 -16.94
CA GLU A 87 -2.35 7.61 -16.85
C GLU A 87 -2.16 6.09 -16.92
N ILE A 88 -3.02 5.35 -16.25
CA ILE A 88 -2.95 3.87 -16.27
C ILE A 88 -3.34 3.32 -17.63
N GLU A 89 -4.30 3.93 -18.30
CA GLU A 89 -4.71 3.52 -19.64
C GLU A 89 -3.58 3.62 -20.67
N LYS A 90 -2.60 4.49 -20.44
CA LYS A 90 -1.41 4.59 -21.29
C LYS A 90 -0.58 3.31 -21.32
N PHE A 91 -0.73 2.45 -20.34
CA PHE A 91 -0.08 1.14 -20.31
C PHE A 91 -0.85 0.11 -21.16
N GLY A 92 -1.83 0.54 -21.94
CA GLY A 92 -2.57 -0.29 -22.87
C GLY A 92 -3.70 -1.11 -22.27
N PHE A 93 -4.12 -0.78 -21.06
CA PHE A 93 -5.13 -1.55 -20.37
C PHE A 93 -6.08 -0.67 -19.56
N SER A 94 -7.38 -0.81 -19.83
CA SER A 94 -8.41 -0.13 -19.06
C SER A 94 -8.74 -0.93 -17.81
N ILE A 95 -7.90 -0.80 -16.79
CA ILE A 95 -7.99 -1.56 -15.55
C ILE A 95 -9.31 -1.32 -14.81
N PHE A 96 -9.92 -0.15 -15.01
CA PHE A 96 -11.08 0.27 -14.21
C PHE A 96 -12.40 -0.19 -14.76
N ARG A 97 -12.45 -0.49 -16.03
CA ARG A 97 -13.61 -1.19 -16.58
C ARG A 97 -13.67 -2.62 -16.10
N LYS A 98 -12.57 -3.11 -15.59
CA LYS A 98 -12.37 -4.48 -15.16
C LYS A 98 -11.80 -4.46 -13.76
N ILE A 99 -12.49 -3.73 -12.88
CA ILE A 99 -12.13 -3.68 -11.46
C ILE A 99 -11.79 -5.08 -11.00
N GLY A 100 -10.59 -5.24 -10.47
CA GLY A 100 -10.13 -6.54 -10.07
C GLY A 100 -9.30 -7.24 -11.12
N ILE A 101 -8.40 -6.52 -11.83
CA ILE A 101 -7.39 -7.15 -12.67
C ILE A 101 -6.65 -8.27 -11.94
N PHE A 102 -6.61 -8.17 -10.62
CA PHE A 102 -6.00 -9.15 -9.73
C PHE A 102 -7.02 -10.14 -9.17
N ASP A 103 -8.29 -10.04 -9.58
CA ASP A 103 -9.34 -10.99 -9.23
C ASP A 103 -9.39 -12.09 -10.28
N ASN A 104 -9.18 -13.32 -9.87
CA ASN A 104 -9.17 -14.48 -10.74
C ASN A 104 -10.48 -14.70 -11.49
N SER A 105 -11.60 -14.17 -10.99
CA SER A 105 -12.90 -14.33 -11.65
C SER A 105 -12.99 -13.60 -12.99
N ILE A 106 -12.21 -12.58 -13.21
CA ILE A 106 -12.23 -11.77 -14.44
C ILE A 106 -11.47 -12.44 -15.56
N ASN A 107 -10.46 -13.23 -15.24
CA ASN A 107 -9.59 -13.85 -16.23
C ASN A 107 -10.30 -14.91 -17.10
N LYS A 108 -11.47 -15.37 -16.72
CA LYS A 108 -12.14 -16.48 -17.39
C LYS A 108 -12.82 -16.12 -18.68
N ASN A 109 -13.22 -14.86 -18.87
CA ASN A 109 -14.07 -14.47 -20.00
C ASN A 109 -13.61 -13.23 -20.75
N ASN A 110 -12.37 -12.83 -20.57
CA ASN A 110 -11.92 -11.58 -21.14
C ASN A 110 -10.64 -11.74 -21.96
N SER A 111 -10.81 -11.85 -23.27
CA SER A 111 -9.71 -11.98 -24.21
C SER A 111 -8.75 -10.80 -24.20
N ASP A 112 -9.19 -9.63 -23.72
CA ASP A 112 -8.35 -8.43 -23.68
C ASP A 112 -7.19 -8.55 -22.68
N ILE A 113 -7.37 -9.36 -21.64
CA ILE A 113 -6.33 -9.58 -20.61
C ILE A 113 -5.16 -10.39 -21.16
N THR A 114 -5.40 -11.25 -22.16
CA THR A 114 -4.37 -12.11 -22.71
C THR A 114 -3.28 -11.36 -23.48
N TYR A 115 -3.52 -10.11 -23.82
CA TYR A 115 -2.58 -9.28 -24.60
C TYR A 115 -1.72 -8.36 -23.74
N ILE A 116 -1.88 -8.39 -22.41
CA ILE A 116 -1.05 -7.59 -21.52
C ILE A 116 0.25 -8.33 -21.26
N ASP A 117 1.37 -7.73 -21.64
CA ASP A 117 2.66 -8.32 -21.35
C ASP A 117 3.08 -8.10 -19.90
N ASN A 118 4.13 -8.80 -19.46
CA ASN A 118 4.61 -8.73 -18.10
C ASN A 118 5.15 -7.34 -17.72
N GLU A 119 5.71 -6.62 -18.67
CA GLU A 119 6.23 -5.28 -18.43
C GLU A 119 5.11 -4.27 -18.18
N SER A 120 4.03 -4.36 -18.94
CA SER A 120 2.86 -3.49 -18.75
C SER A 120 2.21 -3.72 -17.39
N ILE A 121 2.11 -4.98 -16.97
CA ILE A 121 1.60 -5.32 -15.63
C ILE A 121 2.51 -4.75 -14.56
N LYS A 122 3.81 -4.86 -14.73
CA LYS A 122 4.79 -4.33 -13.78
C LYS A 122 4.68 -2.81 -13.64
N GLU A 123 4.54 -2.11 -14.75
CA GLU A 123 4.38 -0.66 -14.77
C GLU A 123 3.07 -0.23 -14.08
N ILE A 124 1.99 -0.97 -14.30
CA ILE A 124 0.71 -0.72 -13.64
C ILE A 124 0.84 -0.90 -12.11
N ILE A 125 1.47 -2.00 -11.70
CA ILE A 125 1.70 -2.26 -10.26
C ILE A 125 2.55 -1.16 -9.64
N GLU A 126 3.60 -0.75 -10.31
CA GLU A 126 4.49 0.31 -9.86
C GLU A 126 3.74 1.64 -9.71
N TYR A 127 2.89 1.96 -10.68
CA TYR A 127 2.03 3.13 -10.60
C TYR A 127 1.09 3.06 -9.39
N LEU A 128 0.41 1.93 -9.21
CA LEU A 128 -0.52 1.73 -8.10
C LEU A 128 0.17 1.82 -6.74
N ASP A 129 1.36 1.26 -6.62
CA ASP A 129 2.15 1.36 -5.38
C ASP A 129 2.60 2.80 -5.10
N ASN A 130 3.08 3.51 -6.10
CA ASN A 130 3.54 4.91 -5.97
C ASN A 130 2.39 5.87 -5.64
N HIS A 131 1.17 5.53 -6.01
CA HIS A 131 -0.01 6.32 -5.71
C HIS A 131 -0.80 5.76 -4.52
N HIS A 132 -0.22 4.79 -3.82
CA HIS A 132 -0.74 4.22 -2.56
C HIS A 132 -2.08 3.50 -2.67
N PHE A 133 -2.38 2.92 -3.83
CA PHE A 133 -3.63 2.19 -4.02
C PHE A 133 -3.60 0.80 -3.40
N ASP A 134 -4.74 0.42 -2.82
CA ASP A 134 -4.96 -0.92 -2.29
C ASP A 134 -5.57 -1.82 -3.38
N TYR A 135 -4.72 -2.47 -4.15
CA TYR A 135 -5.18 -3.40 -5.18
C TYR A 135 -5.19 -4.87 -4.73
N ASN A 136 -4.70 -5.14 -3.52
CA ASN A 136 -4.67 -6.49 -2.95
C ASN A 136 -5.71 -6.71 -1.84
N GLY A 137 -6.56 -5.73 -1.58
CA GLY A 137 -7.66 -5.87 -0.64
C GLY A 137 -7.26 -5.84 0.83
N LEU A 138 -6.18 -5.15 1.18
CA LEU A 138 -5.74 -5.03 2.57
C LEU A 138 -6.76 -4.29 3.43
N ILE A 139 -7.40 -3.26 2.88
CA ILE A 139 -8.41 -2.49 3.61
C ILE A 139 -9.58 -3.41 3.99
N LYS A 140 -10.08 -4.20 3.05
CA LYS A 140 -11.16 -5.15 3.29
C LYS A 140 -10.79 -6.19 4.33
N ARG A 141 -9.53 -6.59 4.36
CA ARG A 141 -9.01 -7.56 5.33
C ARG A 141 -8.63 -6.93 6.67
N LYS A 142 -8.82 -5.63 6.83
CA LYS A 142 -8.45 -4.86 8.03
C LYS A 142 -6.94 -4.84 8.31
N LEU A 143 -6.14 -5.08 7.31
CA LEU A 143 -4.68 -5.01 7.37
C LEU A 143 -4.14 -3.65 6.94
N ALA A 144 -5.00 -2.77 6.44
CA ALA A 144 -4.67 -1.40 6.07
C ALA A 144 -5.78 -0.46 6.49
N LEU A 145 -5.45 0.82 6.62
CA LEU A 145 -6.40 1.89 6.88
C LEU A 145 -6.63 2.69 5.62
N ILE A 146 -7.82 3.27 5.51
CA ILE A 146 -8.12 4.18 4.40
C ILE A 146 -7.35 5.48 4.62
N ALA A 147 -6.54 5.86 3.64
CA ALA A 147 -5.77 7.09 3.69
C ALA A 147 -6.70 8.30 3.73
N LYS A 148 -6.38 9.27 4.58
CA LYS A 148 -7.05 10.55 4.58
C LYS A 148 -6.64 11.33 3.34
N LYS A 149 -7.57 12.13 2.82
CA LYS A 149 -7.38 12.84 1.56
C LYS A 149 -6.06 13.63 1.52
N GLU A 150 -5.72 14.32 2.59
CA GLU A 150 -4.54 15.16 2.68
C GLU A 150 -3.21 14.42 2.87
N MET A 151 -3.23 13.13 3.18
CA MET A 151 -2.00 12.38 3.48
C MET A 151 -1.05 12.26 2.31
N TYR A 152 -1.59 12.13 1.11
CA TYR A 152 -0.80 11.91 -0.10
C TYR A 152 -1.02 13.01 -1.15
N GLU A 153 -1.69 14.08 -0.80
CA GLU A 153 -1.77 15.24 -1.68
C GLU A 153 -0.43 15.96 -1.65
N LYS A 154 0.24 15.98 -2.77
CA LYS A 154 1.41 16.84 -2.96
C LYS A 154 0.91 18.19 -3.43
N ILE A 155 1.25 19.16 -2.67
CA ILE A 155 0.99 20.55 -3.00
C ILE A 155 1.96 20.99 -4.11
#